data_677459dbe80201f2c476c1467b586214
#
_entry.id   677459dbe80201f2c476c1467b586214
#
_cell.length_a   1.000
_cell.length_b   1.000
_cell.length_c   1.000
_cell.angle_alpha   90.00
_cell.angle_beta   90.00
_cell.angle_gamma   90.00
#
_symmetry.space_group_name_H-M   'P 1'
#
loop_
_entity.id
_entity.type
_entity.pdbx_description
1 polymer ?
#
loop_
_entity_poly.entity_id
_entity_poly.type
_entity_poly.pdbx_seq_one_letter_code
_entity_poly.pdbx_strand_id
1 'polypeptide(L)'
;MKHTMNLNDVLIQFGKYQNEARKVLNPSCHVCKVCNGRACAGRYTNSLEFGAKGNNNGFIHAYDALKDIKIELDVIHDDYEPDTSIDLFGHSFDLPVFASPIAKILTDYEFKSPFFNNNDAYADALIKGCYEAGGMAWLGDNKAEGYFPGQIAPIKEVNGVGVPTIKPWADRNEFWKRVKWCQEVGAMA
;
A
#
# COMPACT_ATOMS: atom_id res chain seq x y z
N MET A 1 -33.12 -7.36 -34.64
CA MET A 1 -33.11 -6.64 -33.39
C MET A 1 -31.65 -6.41 -32.96
N LYS A 2 -31.19 -5.17 -32.91
CA LYS A 2 -29.86 -4.88 -32.34
C LYS A 2 -29.99 -5.01 -30.82
N HIS A 3 -29.41 -6.06 -30.27
CA HIS A 3 -29.24 -6.16 -28.80
C HIS A 3 -28.30 -5.01 -28.35
N THR A 4 -28.89 -3.96 -27.85
CA THR A 4 -28.13 -2.92 -27.16
C THR A 4 -27.69 -3.51 -25.81
N MET A 5 -26.42 -3.87 -25.70
CA MET A 5 -25.83 -4.29 -24.42
C MET A 5 -25.96 -3.15 -23.41
N ASN A 6 -26.42 -3.44 -22.21
CA ASN A 6 -26.40 -2.45 -21.15
C ASN A 6 -24.96 -2.23 -20.64
N LEU A 7 -24.73 -1.16 -19.89
CA LEU A 7 -23.39 -0.79 -19.44
C LEU A 7 -22.72 -1.91 -18.60
N ASN A 8 -23.49 -2.62 -17.78
CA ASN A 8 -22.97 -3.72 -16.97
C ASN A 8 -22.47 -4.88 -17.82
N ASP A 9 -23.22 -5.24 -18.89
CA ASP A 9 -22.82 -6.29 -19.81
C ASP A 9 -21.53 -5.91 -20.55
N VAL A 10 -21.40 -4.65 -20.95
CA VAL A 10 -20.18 -4.12 -21.58
C VAL A 10 -19.00 -4.21 -20.63
N LEU A 11 -19.16 -3.82 -19.37
CA LEU A 11 -18.10 -3.86 -18.35
C LEU A 11 -17.67 -5.30 -18.03
N ILE A 12 -18.63 -6.24 -17.95
CA ILE A 12 -18.36 -7.66 -17.76
C ILE A 12 -17.55 -8.23 -18.95
N GLN A 13 -17.98 -7.91 -20.18
CA GLN A 13 -17.29 -8.38 -21.37
C GLN A 13 -15.88 -7.79 -21.47
N PHE A 14 -15.71 -6.51 -21.17
CA PHE A 14 -14.41 -5.85 -21.14
C PHE A 14 -13.49 -6.48 -20.08
N GLY A 15 -14.02 -6.78 -18.90
CA GLY A 15 -13.29 -7.50 -17.86
C GLY A 15 -12.80 -8.89 -18.30
N LYS A 16 -13.60 -9.61 -19.11
CA LYS A 16 -13.18 -10.90 -19.71
C LYS A 16 -11.99 -10.72 -20.65
N TYR A 17 -12.03 -9.74 -21.53
CA TYR A 17 -10.91 -9.45 -22.45
C TYR A 17 -9.63 -9.05 -21.69
N GLN A 18 -9.76 -8.23 -20.67
CA GLN A 18 -8.62 -7.86 -19.81
C GLN A 18 -8.01 -9.09 -19.11
N ASN A 19 -8.84 -10.04 -18.71
CA ASN A 19 -8.37 -11.29 -18.12
C ASN A 19 -7.62 -12.18 -19.10
N GLU A 20 -8.06 -12.26 -20.34
CA GLU A 20 -7.34 -13.02 -21.37
C GLU A 20 -6.00 -12.34 -21.70
N ALA A 21 -5.99 -11.03 -21.85
CA ALA A 21 -4.76 -10.27 -22.07
C ALA A 21 -3.73 -10.50 -20.96
N ARG A 22 -4.18 -10.66 -19.70
CA ARG A 22 -3.30 -10.91 -18.54
C ARG A 22 -2.56 -12.24 -18.58
N LYS A 23 -3.09 -13.26 -19.25
CA LYS A 23 -2.42 -14.55 -19.41
C LYS A 23 -1.14 -14.44 -20.23
N VAL A 24 -1.04 -13.40 -21.05
CA VAL A 24 0.07 -13.15 -21.97
C VAL A 24 1.02 -12.06 -21.48
N LEU A 25 0.53 -11.16 -20.61
CA LEU A 25 1.30 -10.06 -20.04
C LEU A 25 1.76 -10.42 -18.63
N ASN A 26 3.04 -10.67 -18.48
CA ASN A 26 3.66 -11.06 -17.21
C ASN A 26 4.98 -10.27 -17.00
N PRO A 27 5.47 -10.04 -15.77
CA PRO A 27 4.91 -10.36 -14.45
C PRO A 27 4.06 -9.26 -13.85
N SER A 28 4.21 -8.01 -14.27
CA SER A 28 3.47 -6.85 -13.74
C SER A 28 2.24 -6.60 -14.60
N CYS A 29 1.05 -6.65 -14.02
CA CYS A 29 -0.18 -6.45 -14.76
C CYS A 29 -0.40 -4.97 -15.12
N HIS A 30 -0.22 -4.61 -16.39
CA HIS A 30 -0.50 -3.29 -16.96
C HIS A 30 -1.71 -3.30 -17.90
N VAL A 31 -2.59 -4.29 -17.78
CA VAL A 31 -3.75 -4.50 -18.69
C VAL A 31 -4.80 -3.40 -18.56
N CYS A 32 -5.03 -2.92 -17.34
CA CYS A 32 -6.03 -1.87 -17.11
C CYS A 32 -5.33 -0.52 -17.02
N LYS A 33 -5.79 0.46 -17.80
CA LYS A 33 -5.31 1.84 -17.70
C LYS A 33 -5.45 2.40 -16.27
N VAL A 34 -6.55 2.04 -15.61
CA VAL A 34 -6.78 2.30 -14.19
C VAL A 34 -7.15 0.98 -13.54
N CYS A 35 -6.33 0.54 -12.58
CA CYS A 35 -6.56 -0.70 -11.87
C CYS A 35 -7.70 -0.52 -10.84
N ASN A 36 -8.84 -1.16 -11.07
CA ASN A 36 -10.04 -1.06 -10.25
C ASN A 36 -10.50 -2.40 -9.65
N GLY A 37 -9.75 -3.46 -9.86
CA GLY A 37 -10.04 -4.81 -9.35
C GLY A 37 -11.13 -5.59 -10.10
N ARG A 38 -11.96 -4.94 -10.94
CA ARG A 38 -13.13 -5.60 -11.57
C ARG A 38 -12.75 -6.69 -12.56
N ALA A 39 -11.73 -6.47 -13.38
CA ALA A 39 -11.25 -7.47 -14.32
C ALA A 39 -10.65 -8.71 -13.64
N CYS A 40 -10.29 -8.61 -12.36
CA CYS A 40 -9.70 -9.69 -11.57
C CYS A 40 -10.71 -10.41 -10.69
N ALA A 41 -11.93 -9.93 -10.58
CA ALA A 41 -12.94 -10.49 -9.69
C ALA A 41 -13.17 -11.98 -9.96
N GLY A 42 -13.17 -12.77 -8.89
CA GLY A 42 -13.41 -14.20 -8.94
C GLY A 42 -12.27 -15.05 -9.51
N ARG A 43 -11.07 -14.48 -9.70
CA ARG A 43 -9.92 -15.24 -10.24
C ARG A 43 -8.72 -15.18 -9.32
N TYR A 44 -8.19 -16.36 -8.99
CA TYR A 44 -6.86 -16.50 -8.40
C TYR A 44 -5.82 -16.36 -9.51
N THR A 45 -5.27 -15.18 -9.67
CA THR A 45 -4.10 -15.01 -10.53
C THR A 45 -2.90 -14.72 -9.66
N ASN A 46 -1.81 -15.44 -9.88
CA ASN A 46 -0.55 -15.26 -9.15
C ASN A 46 0.04 -13.84 -9.27
N SER A 47 -0.46 -13.04 -10.21
CA SER A 47 0.07 -11.73 -10.53
C SER A 47 -0.59 -10.56 -9.79
N LEU A 48 -1.71 -10.77 -9.08
CA LEU A 48 -2.42 -9.72 -8.34
C LEU A 48 -2.73 -10.15 -6.92
N GLU A 49 -1.67 -10.43 -6.19
CA GLU A 49 -1.77 -10.85 -4.79
C GLU A 49 -2.18 -9.70 -3.85
N PHE A 50 -2.19 -8.46 -4.36
CA PHE A 50 -2.41 -7.26 -3.56
C PHE A 50 -3.89 -6.91 -3.47
N GLY A 51 -4.53 -7.42 -2.43
CA GLY A 51 -5.92 -7.09 -2.13
C GLY A 51 -6.96 -7.71 -3.07
N ALA A 52 -6.51 -8.54 -4.04
CA ALA A 52 -7.35 -9.14 -5.06
C ALA A 52 -7.75 -10.60 -4.75
N LYS A 53 -7.73 -11.03 -3.49
CA LYS A 53 -8.10 -12.39 -3.10
C LYS A 53 -9.61 -12.56 -3.00
N GLY A 54 -10.06 -13.77 -3.31
CA GLY A 54 -11.49 -14.13 -3.28
C GLY A 54 -12.26 -13.43 -4.40
N ASN A 55 -13.31 -12.71 -4.06
CA ASN A 55 -14.17 -12.00 -5.00
C ASN A 55 -13.72 -10.57 -5.31
N ASN A 56 -12.57 -10.12 -4.79
CA ASN A 56 -12.05 -8.76 -4.93
C ASN A 56 -12.92 -7.63 -4.35
N ASN A 57 -13.94 -7.92 -3.59
CA ASN A 57 -14.85 -6.88 -3.11
C ASN A 57 -14.12 -5.77 -2.35
N GLY A 58 -13.15 -6.10 -1.51
CA GLY A 58 -12.36 -5.10 -0.77
C GLY A 58 -11.65 -4.11 -1.71
N PHE A 59 -11.03 -4.61 -2.78
CA PHE A 59 -10.33 -3.78 -3.76
C PHE A 59 -11.30 -2.92 -4.59
N ILE A 60 -12.41 -3.53 -5.05
CA ILE A 60 -13.44 -2.83 -5.83
C ILE A 60 -14.10 -1.74 -4.98
N HIS A 61 -14.46 -2.03 -3.73
CA HIS A 61 -15.08 -1.08 -2.82
C HIS A 61 -14.13 0.07 -2.47
N ALA A 62 -12.85 -0.20 -2.22
CA ALA A 62 -11.86 0.85 -1.97
C ALA A 62 -11.74 1.81 -3.16
N TYR A 63 -11.69 1.25 -4.39
CA TYR A 63 -11.67 2.08 -5.60
C TYR A 63 -12.95 2.91 -5.78
N ASP A 64 -14.12 2.33 -5.52
CA ASP A 64 -15.40 3.04 -5.69
C ASP A 64 -15.61 4.08 -4.59
N ALA A 65 -15.26 3.80 -3.34
CA ALA A 65 -15.35 4.75 -2.23
C ALA A 65 -14.57 6.04 -2.51
N LEU A 66 -13.41 5.95 -3.17
CA LEU A 66 -12.64 7.14 -3.56
C LEU A 66 -13.38 8.04 -4.56
N LYS A 67 -14.31 7.49 -5.36
CA LYS A 67 -15.11 8.28 -6.30
C LYS A 67 -16.22 9.08 -5.62
N ASP A 68 -16.64 8.64 -4.44
CA ASP A 68 -17.68 9.31 -3.68
C ASP A 68 -17.11 10.52 -2.91
N ILE A 69 -15.80 10.56 -2.72
CA ILE A 69 -15.09 11.71 -2.17
C ILE A 69 -15.00 12.78 -3.25
N LYS A 70 -15.57 13.94 -2.99
CA LYS A 70 -15.54 15.09 -3.88
C LYS A 70 -14.69 16.19 -3.27
N ILE A 71 -13.93 16.87 -4.13
CA ILE A 71 -13.25 18.09 -3.75
C ILE A 71 -14.26 19.21 -3.95
N GLU A 72 -14.58 19.91 -2.87
CA GLU A 72 -15.35 21.14 -2.95
C GLU A 72 -14.44 22.26 -3.46
N LEU A 73 -14.84 22.90 -4.55
CA LEU A 73 -14.13 24.01 -5.13
C LEU A 73 -14.83 25.31 -4.72
N ASP A 74 -14.35 25.91 -3.66
CA ASP A 74 -14.72 27.25 -3.27
C ASP A 74 -13.70 28.24 -3.86
N VAL A 75 -14.12 29.06 -4.83
CA VAL A 75 -13.26 29.99 -5.53
C VAL A 75 -13.39 31.44 -5.00
N ILE A 76 -14.30 31.66 -4.06
CA ILE A 76 -14.51 32.96 -3.41
C ILE A 76 -14.39 32.75 -1.91
N HIS A 77 -13.22 33.00 -1.39
CA HIS A 77 -12.90 32.87 0.03
C HIS A 77 -11.88 33.91 0.45
N ASP A 78 -11.77 34.17 1.73
CA ASP A 78 -10.69 34.99 2.27
C ASP A 78 -9.34 34.31 2.06
N ASP A 79 -8.29 35.12 1.92
CA ASP A 79 -6.94 34.61 1.86
C ASP A 79 -6.51 34.07 3.22
N TYR A 80 -6.13 32.79 3.28
CA TYR A 80 -5.69 32.11 4.50
C TYR A 80 -4.62 31.06 4.19
N GLU A 81 -3.72 30.85 5.13
CA GLU A 81 -2.77 29.76 5.07
C GLU A 81 -3.42 28.49 5.63
N PRO A 82 -3.57 27.42 4.84
CA PRO A 82 -4.21 26.19 5.32
C PRO A 82 -3.32 25.48 6.32
N ASP A 83 -3.91 25.11 7.47
CA ASP A 83 -3.28 24.19 8.41
C ASP A 83 -3.52 22.75 7.95
N THR A 84 -2.44 22.07 7.55
CA THR A 84 -2.46 20.66 7.09
C THR A 84 -1.99 19.70 8.17
N SER A 85 -1.69 20.18 9.37
CA SER A 85 -1.15 19.36 10.44
C SER A 85 -2.17 18.34 10.97
N ILE A 86 -1.66 17.23 11.50
CA ILE A 86 -2.46 16.18 12.15
C ILE A 86 -1.73 15.59 13.34
N ASP A 87 -2.46 15.36 14.42
CA ASP A 87 -1.96 14.62 15.58
C ASP A 87 -2.36 13.15 15.48
N LEU A 88 -1.36 12.25 15.54
CA LEU A 88 -1.59 10.81 15.48
C LEU A 88 -0.58 10.08 16.37
N PHE A 89 -1.06 9.14 17.18
CA PHE A 89 -0.23 8.35 18.12
C PHE A 89 0.64 9.21 19.07
N GLY A 90 0.16 10.41 19.41
CA GLY A 90 0.89 11.33 20.30
C GLY A 90 2.00 12.14 19.63
N HIS A 91 2.08 12.13 18.32
CA HIS A 91 2.99 12.93 17.50
C HIS A 91 2.21 13.84 16.56
N SER A 92 2.75 15.03 16.31
CA SER A 92 2.20 15.97 15.32
C SER A 92 2.96 15.84 14.00
N PHE A 93 2.23 15.81 12.91
CA PHE A 93 2.76 15.72 11.55
C PHE A 93 2.30 16.91 10.71
N ASP A 94 3.13 17.36 9.79
CA ASP A 94 2.84 18.54 8.96
C ASP A 94 1.76 18.25 7.91
N LEU A 95 1.60 16.98 7.52
CA LEU A 95 0.66 16.53 6.49
C LEU A 95 0.00 15.21 6.88
N PRO A 96 -1.30 15.00 6.58
CA PRO A 96 -2.00 13.72 6.79
C PRO A 96 -1.72 12.71 5.66
N VAL A 97 -0.48 12.65 5.18
CA VAL A 97 -0.06 11.75 4.09
C VAL A 97 1.11 10.89 4.57
N PHE A 98 0.91 9.59 4.58
CA PHE A 98 1.87 8.64 5.12
C PHE A 98 2.19 7.53 4.10
N ALA A 99 3.41 7.01 4.15
CA ALA A 99 3.78 5.90 3.29
C ALA A 99 3.10 4.60 3.74
N SER A 100 2.48 3.90 2.79
CA SER A 100 1.79 2.61 3.03
C SER A 100 2.78 1.46 3.20
N PRO A 101 2.46 0.42 4.02
CA PRO A 101 3.35 -0.70 4.24
C PRO A 101 3.46 -1.59 3.00
N ILE A 102 4.66 -1.67 2.43
CA ILE A 102 4.98 -2.59 1.34
C ILE A 102 6.16 -3.47 1.77
N ALA A 103 5.96 -4.79 1.75
CA ALA A 103 7.00 -5.75 2.07
C ALA A 103 7.77 -6.18 0.83
N LYS A 104 9.10 -6.37 0.95
CA LYS A 104 9.96 -6.97 -0.08
C LYS A 104 9.82 -6.38 -1.49
N ILE A 105 9.68 -5.07 -1.61
CA ILE A 105 9.43 -4.39 -2.88
C ILE A 105 10.50 -4.69 -3.95
N LEU A 106 11.76 -4.84 -3.54
CA LEU A 106 12.86 -5.06 -4.48
C LEU A 106 13.01 -6.52 -4.94
N THR A 107 12.45 -7.46 -4.20
CA THR A 107 12.58 -8.90 -4.50
C THR A 107 11.31 -9.50 -5.08
N ASP A 108 10.16 -9.20 -4.51
CA ASP A 108 8.90 -9.82 -4.91
C ASP A 108 8.33 -9.23 -6.22
N TYR A 109 8.75 -8.00 -6.56
CA TYR A 109 8.30 -7.28 -7.77
C TYR A 109 9.37 -7.14 -8.84
N GLU A 110 10.52 -7.76 -8.66
CA GLU A 110 11.67 -7.58 -9.58
C GLU A 110 12.00 -6.10 -9.83
N PHE A 111 11.68 -5.25 -8.86
CA PHE A 111 11.90 -3.81 -8.99
C PHE A 111 13.41 -3.52 -8.91
N LYS A 112 13.97 -3.08 -10.01
CA LYS A 112 15.36 -2.64 -10.07
C LYS A 112 15.42 -1.15 -9.81
N SER A 113 15.86 -0.79 -8.61
CA SER A 113 16.07 0.60 -8.25
C SER A 113 17.53 1.00 -8.53
N PRO A 114 17.77 2.15 -9.13
CA PRO A 114 19.13 2.71 -9.22
C PRO A 114 19.62 3.27 -7.86
N PHE A 115 18.73 3.42 -6.88
CA PHE A 115 19.03 4.06 -5.59
C PHE A 115 19.17 3.06 -4.44
N PHE A 116 18.51 1.89 -4.52
CA PHE A 116 18.48 0.90 -3.44
C PHE A 116 18.98 -0.46 -3.94
N ASN A 117 19.96 -1.01 -3.26
CA ASN A 117 20.52 -2.31 -3.59
C ASN A 117 19.89 -3.47 -2.81
N ASN A 118 19.14 -3.17 -1.74
CA ASN A 118 18.44 -4.16 -0.92
C ASN A 118 17.22 -3.54 -0.22
N ASN A 119 16.40 -4.39 0.40
CA ASN A 119 15.17 -3.96 1.09
C ASN A 119 15.44 -3.10 2.33
N ASP A 120 16.56 -3.30 3.03
CA ASP A 120 16.88 -2.53 4.24
C ASP A 120 17.27 -1.09 3.87
N ALA A 121 18.04 -0.89 2.79
CA ALA A 121 18.33 0.44 2.25
C ALA A 121 17.05 1.17 1.79
N TYR A 122 16.10 0.43 1.23
CA TYR A 122 14.79 0.99 0.91
C TYR A 122 14.02 1.42 2.16
N ALA A 123 13.98 0.58 3.20
CA ALA A 123 13.29 0.91 4.45
C ALA A 123 13.93 2.11 5.16
N ASP A 124 15.26 2.17 5.18
CA ASP A 124 16.02 3.29 5.74
C ASP A 124 15.66 4.61 5.05
N ALA A 125 15.71 4.64 3.73
CA ALA A 125 15.38 5.82 2.95
C ALA A 125 13.90 6.21 3.10
N LEU A 126 12.98 5.23 3.16
CA LEU A 126 11.55 5.49 3.32
C LEU A 126 11.24 6.12 4.69
N ILE A 127 11.78 5.54 5.77
CA ILE A 127 11.54 6.03 7.13
C ILE A 127 12.12 7.42 7.31
N LYS A 128 13.41 7.61 6.98
CA LYS A 128 14.09 8.90 7.15
C LYS A 128 13.48 9.97 6.25
N GLY A 129 13.22 9.66 4.98
CA GLY A 129 12.62 10.61 4.05
C GLY A 129 11.22 11.06 4.46
N CYS A 130 10.37 10.13 4.93
CA CYS A 130 9.06 10.50 5.47
C CYS A 130 9.17 11.36 6.72
N TYR A 131 10.07 11.03 7.63
CA TYR A 131 10.32 11.81 8.86
C TYR A 131 10.83 13.21 8.55
N GLU A 132 11.80 13.36 7.65
CA GLU A 132 12.33 14.64 7.21
C GLU A 132 11.29 15.51 6.48
N ALA A 133 10.31 14.87 5.84
CA ALA A 133 9.19 15.54 5.17
C ALA A 133 8.02 15.88 6.12
N GLY A 134 8.19 15.74 7.44
CA GLY A 134 7.12 16.03 8.41
C GLY A 134 6.03 14.96 8.50
N GLY A 135 6.29 13.76 7.99
CA GLY A 135 5.37 12.62 8.00
C GLY A 135 5.95 11.37 8.64
N MET A 136 5.35 10.21 8.36
CA MET A 136 5.83 8.92 8.82
C MET A 136 5.67 7.82 7.78
N ALA A 137 6.36 6.69 7.99
CA ALA A 137 6.20 5.49 7.17
C ALA A 137 5.59 4.34 7.96
N TRP A 138 4.73 3.56 7.27
CA TRP A 138 4.30 2.23 7.70
C TRP A 138 5.19 1.20 7.01
N LEU A 139 5.57 0.14 7.73
CA LEU A 139 6.50 -0.87 7.25
C LEU A 139 5.84 -2.24 7.17
N GLY A 140 6.17 -2.99 6.13
CA GLY A 140 5.62 -4.31 5.89
C GLY A 140 6.38 -5.43 6.60
N ASP A 141 5.69 -6.53 6.89
CA ASP A 141 6.25 -7.76 7.47
C ASP A 141 6.43 -8.86 6.42
N ASN A 142 7.46 -9.67 6.57
CA ASN A 142 7.73 -10.85 5.75
C ASN A 142 8.33 -11.98 6.58
N LYS A 143 8.19 -13.22 6.06
CA LYS A 143 8.71 -14.44 6.70
C LYS A 143 10.20 -14.67 6.48
N ALA A 144 10.83 -13.96 5.55
CA ALA A 144 12.25 -14.15 5.29
C ALA A 144 13.05 -13.83 6.55
N GLU A 145 14.03 -14.67 6.87
CA GLU A 145 14.89 -14.51 8.03
C GLU A 145 15.63 -13.16 7.97
N GLY A 146 15.73 -12.47 9.09
CA GLY A 146 16.35 -11.15 9.18
C GLY A 146 15.59 -10.00 8.55
N TYR A 147 14.55 -10.28 7.75
CA TYR A 147 13.83 -9.22 7.03
C TYR A 147 13.19 -8.20 7.96
N PHE A 148 12.33 -8.64 8.87
CA PHE A 148 11.55 -7.72 9.69
C PHE A 148 12.42 -6.85 10.62
N PRO A 149 13.44 -7.37 11.31
CA PRO A 149 14.35 -6.53 12.10
C PRO A 149 15.09 -5.48 11.27
N GLY A 150 15.55 -5.82 10.07
CA GLY A 150 16.21 -4.88 9.17
C GLY A 150 15.28 -3.75 8.72
N GLN A 151 14.01 -4.08 8.44
CA GLN A 151 13.02 -3.09 8.01
C GLN A 151 12.68 -2.07 9.09
N ILE A 152 12.64 -2.47 10.35
CA ILE A 152 12.23 -1.59 11.46
C ILE A 152 13.39 -0.90 12.16
N ALA A 153 14.63 -1.35 11.96
CA ALA A 153 15.81 -0.79 12.62
C ALA A 153 15.94 0.73 12.48
N PRO A 154 15.69 1.34 11.30
CA PRO A 154 15.79 2.79 11.13
C PRO A 154 14.79 3.61 11.96
N ILE A 155 13.70 3.02 12.46
CA ILE A 155 12.72 3.69 13.33
C ILE A 155 13.41 4.27 14.58
N LYS A 156 14.42 3.57 15.11
CA LYS A 156 15.18 4.02 16.26
C LYS A 156 15.93 5.34 16.00
N GLU A 157 16.36 5.57 14.77
CA GLU A 157 17.12 6.75 14.36
C GLU A 157 16.24 7.99 14.17
N VAL A 158 14.93 7.79 14.02
CA VAL A 158 13.93 8.86 13.88
C VAL A 158 13.03 8.98 15.13
N ASN A 159 13.59 8.75 16.32
CA ASN A 159 12.91 8.89 17.61
C ASN A 159 11.64 8.03 17.74
N GLY A 160 11.60 6.88 17.12
CA GLY A 160 10.44 5.96 17.17
C GLY A 160 9.33 6.29 16.16
N VAL A 161 9.46 7.34 15.35
CA VAL A 161 8.44 7.74 14.39
C VAL A 161 8.38 6.78 13.21
N GLY A 162 7.46 5.82 13.29
CA GLY A 162 7.23 4.81 12.29
C GLY A 162 6.33 3.70 12.83
N VAL A 163 5.57 3.06 11.94
CA VAL A 163 4.59 2.04 12.32
C VAL A 163 4.91 0.71 11.65
N PRO A 164 5.47 -0.26 12.38
CA PRO A 164 5.63 -1.62 11.87
C PRO A 164 4.29 -2.33 11.74
N THR A 165 4.02 -2.95 10.60
CA THR A 165 2.84 -3.79 10.40
C THR A 165 3.22 -5.25 10.61
N ILE A 166 2.64 -5.90 11.60
CA ILE A 166 2.87 -7.32 11.88
C ILE A 166 1.75 -8.15 11.25
N LYS A 167 2.11 -9.13 10.42
CA LYS A 167 1.15 -10.09 9.87
C LYS A 167 0.56 -10.99 10.97
N PRO A 168 -0.67 -11.51 10.80
CA PRO A 168 -1.27 -12.44 11.75
C PRO A 168 -0.59 -13.82 11.62
N TRP A 169 0.55 -13.98 12.24
CA TRP A 169 1.33 -15.22 12.24
C TRP A 169 0.58 -16.34 12.98
N ALA A 170 0.50 -17.51 12.36
CA ALA A 170 -0.09 -18.69 12.98
C ALA A 170 0.76 -19.17 14.17
N ASP A 171 2.09 -19.06 14.08
CA ASP A 171 2.97 -19.27 15.22
C ASP A 171 2.97 -18.03 16.13
N ARG A 172 2.41 -18.22 17.33
CA ARG A 172 2.32 -17.15 18.33
C ARG A 172 3.69 -16.66 18.82
N ASN A 173 4.71 -17.52 18.82
CA ASN A 173 6.05 -17.14 19.23
C ASN A 173 6.65 -16.16 18.22
N GLU A 174 6.47 -16.43 16.92
CA GLU A 174 6.88 -15.53 15.85
C GLU A 174 6.14 -14.19 15.90
N PHE A 175 4.86 -14.18 16.25
CA PHE A 175 4.12 -12.94 16.45
C PHE A 175 4.70 -12.12 17.61
N TRP A 176 4.84 -12.72 18.81
CA TRP A 176 5.34 -12.02 19.99
C TRP A 176 6.80 -11.59 19.86
N LYS A 177 7.61 -12.34 19.16
CA LYS A 177 8.97 -11.98 18.83
C LYS A 177 9.03 -10.66 18.04
N ARG A 178 8.12 -10.48 17.07
CA ARG A 178 8.01 -9.24 16.31
C ARG A 178 7.53 -8.06 17.13
N VAL A 179 6.55 -8.27 17.99
CA VAL A 179 6.08 -7.25 18.94
C VAL A 179 7.25 -6.77 19.80
N LYS A 180 8.06 -7.70 20.31
CA LYS A 180 9.24 -7.36 21.12
C LYS A 180 10.24 -6.51 20.32
N TRP A 181 10.52 -6.86 19.09
CA TRP A 181 11.40 -6.06 18.22
C TRP A 181 10.87 -4.65 17.99
N CYS A 182 9.55 -4.50 17.79
CA CYS A 182 8.94 -3.17 17.68
C CYS A 182 9.14 -2.33 18.94
N GLN A 183 9.00 -2.95 20.11
CA GLN A 183 9.28 -2.30 21.39
C GLN A 183 10.75 -1.91 21.54
N GLU A 184 11.68 -2.76 21.12
CA GLU A 184 13.13 -2.52 21.19
C GLU A 184 13.60 -1.35 20.31
N VAL A 185 12.94 -1.11 19.20
CA VAL A 185 13.20 0.07 18.36
C VAL A 185 12.42 1.30 18.80
N GLY A 186 11.51 1.16 19.75
CA GLY A 186 10.70 2.26 20.27
C GLY A 186 9.64 2.74 19.30
N ALA A 187 9.09 1.84 18.45
CA ALA A 187 8.05 2.21 17.49
C ALA A 187 6.83 2.83 18.18
N MET A 188 6.28 3.88 17.58
CA MET A 188 5.18 4.68 18.14
C MET A 188 3.84 3.92 18.19
N ALA A 189 3.63 2.91 17.32
CA ALA A 189 2.42 2.09 17.24
C ALA A 189 2.73 0.73 16.59
#